data_ec2c3fb1745794a79a22dc55126c4a79
#
_entry.id   ec2c3fb1745794a79a22dc55126c4a79
#
_cell.length_a   1.000
_cell.length_b   1.000
_cell.length_c   1.000
_cell.angle_alpha   90.00
_cell.angle_beta   90.00
_cell.angle_gamma   90.00
#
_symmetry.space_group_name_H-M   'P 1'
#
loop_
_entity.id
_entity.type
_entity.pdbx_description
1 polymer ?
#
loop_
_entity_poly.entity_id
_entity_poly.type
_entity_poly.pdbx_seq_one_letter_code
_entity_poly.pdbx_strand_id
1 'polypeptide(L)'
;MPDTPPPEITPRMRTSAMANPNTWLYVIDPAFDADADIPPWGVVGAYRVDADGEIGRAFRRNTEYRPSPAALGMPAPSSDLERLLQWITSGHREEAELPEAVLRARLLIYASGPDDRAVTAFPDRTGRVMVPACTSVAHVPPAWPGWREVWGRDLAAQLGDHPLVINPVGPITALLPAAALT
;
A
#
# COMPACT_ATOMS: atom_id res chain seq x y z
N MET A 1 -18.12 3.57 -12.44
CA MET A 1 -16.71 3.20 -12.68
C MET A 1 -16.38 3.50 -14.13
N PRO A 2 -15.30 4.23 -14.46
CA PRO A 2 -14.91 4.42 -15.85
C PRO A 2 -14.67 3.04 -16.49
N ASP A 3 -14.98 2.98 -17.77
CA ASP A 3 -14.92 1.75 -18.59
C ASP A 3 -13.43 1.40 -18.86
N THR A 4 -12.77 0.84 -17.84
CA THR A 4 -11.40 0.37 -17.97
C THR A 4 -11.36 -0.72 -19.04
N PRO A 5 -10.48 -0.68 -20.05
CA PRO A 5 -10.41 -1.71 -21.05
C PRO A 5 -10.18 -3.10 -20.43
N PRO A 6 -10.68 -4.17 -21.09
CA PRO A 6 -10.42 -5.52 -20.62
C PRO A 6 -8.90 -5.80 -20.59
N PRO A 7 -8.42 -6.64 -19.67
CA PRO A 7 -7.02 -7.02 -19.59
C PRO A 7 -6.52 -7.62 -20.92
N GLU A 8 -5.28 -7.32 -21.31
CA GLU A 8 -4.69 -7.90 -22.53
C GLU A 8 -4.49 -9.40 -22.39
N ILE A 9 -4.79 -10.14 -23.46
CA ILE A 9 -4.59 -11.58 -23.53
C ILE A 9 -3.11 -11.88 -23.78
N THR A 10 -2.42 -12.36 -22.75
CA THR A 10 -0.99 -12.68 -22.80
C THR A 10 -0.71 -14.03 -23.46
N PRO A 11 0.53 -14.30 -23.93
CA PRO A 11 0.92 -15.62 -24.42
C PRO A 11 0.68 -16.76 -23.40
N ARG A 12 0.95 -16.52 -22.11
CA ARG A 12 0.71 -17.48 -21.04
C ARG A 12 -0.78 -17.82 -20.91
N MET A 13 -1.66 -16.84 -21.04
CA MET A 13 -3.11 -17.04 -21.03
C MET A 13 -3.55 -17.91 -22.22
N ARG A 14 -2.99 -17.72 -23.41
CA ARG A 14 -3.28 -18.56 -24.59
C ARG A 14 -2.85 -20.00 -24.36
N THR A 15 -1.65 -20.23 -23.84
CA THR A 15 -1.16 -21.57 -23.49
C THR A 15 -2.09 -22.26 -22.49
N SER A 16 -2.52 -21.56 -21.44
CA SER A 16 -3.45 -22.08 -20.44
C SER A 16 -4.81 -22.42 -21.03
N ALA A 17 -5.33 -21.57 -21.92
CA ALA A 17 -6.62 -21.79 -22.59
C ALA A 17 -6.59 -23.04 -23.48
N MET A 18 -5.53 -23.22 -24.26
CA MET A 18 -5.35 -24.41 -25.11
C MET A 18 -5.25 -25.71 -24.31
N ALA A 19 -4.67 -25.65 -23.09
CA ALA A 19 -4.60 -26.82 -22.20
C ALA A 19 -5.92 -27.12 -21.49
N ASN A 20 -6.85 -26.16 -21.44
CA ASN A 20 -8.11 -26.26 -20.70
C ASN A 20 -9.29 -25.75 -21.55
N PRO A 21 -9.70 -26.45 -22.61
CA PRO A 21 -10.85 -26.04 -23.43
C PRO A 21 -12.18 -26.16 -22.67
N ASN A 22 -13.21 -25.47 -23.16
CA ASN A 22 -14.57 -25.46 -22.60
C ASN A 22 -14.68 -24.93 -21.16
N THR A 23 -13.78 -24.02 -20.75
CA THR A 23 -13.71 -23.52 -19.37
C THR A 23 -13.75 -21.97 -19.32
N TRP A 24 -13.50 -21.42 -18.15
CA TRP A 24 -13.26 -20.01 -17.92
C TRP A 24 -11.80 -19.76 -17.61
N LEU A 25 -11.20 -18.81 -18.29
CA LEU A 25 -9.87 -18.31 -18.00
C LEU A 25 -9.99 -17.10 -17.08
N TYR A 26 -9.68 -17.29 -15.81
CA TYR A 26 -9.73 -16.23 -14.81
C TYR A 26 -8.53 -15.31 -14.91
N VAL A 27 -8.78 -14.01 -14.81
CA VAL A 27 -7.74 -12.99 -14.65
C VAL A 27 -7.69 -12.62 -13.17
N ILE A 28 -6.52 -12.79 -12.58
CA ILE A 28 -6.29 -12.66 -11.15
C ILE A 28 -5.50 -11.40 -10.89
N ASP A 29 -5.78 -10.74 -9.77
CA ASP A 29 -5.06 -9.57 -9.30
C ASP A 29 -3.58 -9.91 -9.07
N PRO A 30 -2.63 -9.02 -9.47
CA PRO A 30 -1.19 -9.27 -9.37
C PRO A 30 -0.66 -9.46 -7.95
N ALA A 31 -1.46 -9.21 -6.92
CA ALA A 31 -1.09 -9.52 -5.54
C ALA A 31 -1.18 -11.01 -5.19
N PHE A 32 -1.77 -11.84 -6.06
CA PHE A 32 -1.95 -13.26 -5.82
C PHE A 32 -1.22 -14.11 -6.85
N ASP A 33 -0.70 -15.25 -6.39
CA ASP A 33 -0.26 -16.31 -7.26
C ASP A 33 -1.45 -17.12 -7.77
N ALA A 34 -1.38 -17.61 -9.01
CA ALA A 34 -2.49 -18.32 -9.66
C ALA A 34 -2.91 -19.60 -8.94
N ASP A 35 -2.00 -20.20 -8.17
CA ASP A 35 -2.21 -21.45 -7.43
C ASP A 35 -2.59 -21.22 -5.95
N ALA A 36 -2.73 -19.95 -5.54
CA ALA A 36 -3.12 -19.60 -4.17
C ALA A 36 -4.64 -19.68 -3.98
N ASP A 37 -5.08 -19.69 -2.72
CA ASP A 37 -6.48 -19.47 -2.37
C ASP A 37 -6.84 -17.99 -2.57
N ILE A 38 -7.51 -17.69 -3.69
CA ILE A 38 -7.79 -16.33 -4.12
C ILE A 38 -9.17 -15.91 -3.61
N PRO A 39 -9.27 -14.87 -2.80
CA PRO A 39 -10.55 -14.37 -2.35
C PRO A 39 -11.37 -13.81 -3.54
N PRO A 40 -12.71 -13.78 -3.44
CA PRO A 40 -13.59 -13.30 -4.52
C PRO A 40 -13.21 -11.94 -5.07
N TRP A 41 -12.78 -11.02 -4.22
CA TRP A 41 -12.34 -9.68 -4.63
C TRP A 41 -10.97 -9.66 -5.35
N GLY A 42 -10.19 -10.74 -5.29
CA GLY A 42 -8.89 -10.88 -5.98
C GLY A 42 -9.02 -11.36 -7.43
N VAL A 43 -10.22 -11.71 -7.88
CA VAL A 43 -10.48 -12.08 -9.27
C VAL A 43 -10.97 -10.86 -10.04
N VAL A 44 -10.21 -10.42 -11.05
CA VAL A 44 -10.55 -9.27 -11.89
C VAL A 44 -11.77 -9.57 -12.78
N GLY A 45 -11.84 -10.81 -13.30
CA GLY A 45 -12.88 -11.30 -14.17
C GLY A 45 -12.44 -12.53 -14.93
N ALA A 46 -13.15 -12.89 -16.00
CA ALA A 46 -12.85 -14.09 -16.76
C ALA A 46 -13.20 -13.94 -18.25
N TYR A 47 -12.46 -14.68 -19.07
CA TYR A 47 -12.76 -14.93 -20.48
C TYR A 47 -13.35 -16.32 -20.64
N ARG A 48 -14.30 -16.48 -21.55
CA ARG A 48 -14.77 -17.81 -21.95
C ARG A 48 -13.74 -18.44 -22.89
N VAL A 49 -13.39 -19.70 -22.64
CA VAL A 49 -12.58 -20.53 -23.54
C VAL A 49 -13.52 -21.54 -24.21
N ASP A 50 -13.45 -21.63 -25.53
CA ASP A 50 -14.28 -22.54 -26.32
C ASP A 50 -13.72 -23.98 -26.42
N ALA A 51 -14.35 -24.82 -27.26
CA ALA A 51 -13.95 -26.20 -27.43
C ALA A 51 -12.58 -26.38 -28.11
N ASP A 52 -12.15 -25.39 -28.88
CA ASP A 52 -10.87 -25.38 -29.63
C ASP A 52 -9.73 -24.74 -28.81
N GLY A 53 -10.01 -24.28 -27.58
CA GLY A 53 -9.06 -23.58 -26.73
C GLY A 53 -8.89 -22.09 -27.08
N GLU A 54 -9.78 -21.54 -27.92
CA GLU A 54 -9.77 -20.14 -28.29
C GLU A 54 -10.37 -19.26 -27.17
N ILE A 55 -9.73 -18.13 -26.89
CA ILE A 55 -10.19 -17.17 -25.88
C ILE A 55 -11.21 -16.23 -26.53
N GLY A 56 -12.43 -16.24 -26.01
CA GLY A 56 -13.49 -15.34 -26.45
C GLY A 56 -13.15 -13.87 -26.21
N ARG A 57 -13.68 -12.98 -27.07
CA ARG A 57 -13.41 -11.52 -26.97
C ARG A 57 -14.13 -10.84 -25.82
N ALA A 58 -15.24 -11.43 -25.35
CA ALA A 58 -16.04 -10.86 -24.25
C ALA A 58 -15.39 -11.16 -22.89
N PHE A 59 -15.01 -10.08 -22.19
CA PHE A 59 -14.53 -10.18 -20.81
C PHE A 59 -15.68 -10.00 -19.83
N ARG A 60 -15.90 -11.00 -18.98
CA ARG A 60 -16.87 -10.91 -17.90
C ARG A 60 -16.21 -10.37 -16.65
N ARG A 61 -16.48 -9.09 -16.32
CA ARG A 61 -15.95 -8.45 -15.12
C ARG A 61 -16.52 -9.06 -13.85
N ASN A 62 -15.70 -9.16 -12.82
CA ASN A 62 -16.16 -9.46 -11.47
C ASN A 62 -16.59 -8.17 -10.77
N THR A 63 -17.83 -8.11 -10.33
CA THR A 63 -18.40 -6.94 -9.63
C THR A 63 -17.87 -6.78 -8.21
N GLU A 64 -17.31 -7.85 -7.64
CA GLU A 64 -16.70 -7.85 -6.31
C GLU A 64 -15.20 -7.51 -6.34
N TYR A 65 -14.62 -7.37 -7.54
CA TYR A 65 -13.20 -7.05 -7.67
C TYR A 65 -12.85 -5.72 -7.00
N ARG A 66 -11.85 -5.75 -6.14
CA ARG A 66 -11.20 -4.59 -5.56
C ARG A 66 -9.70 -4.64 -5.86
N PRO A 67 -9.15 -3.64 -6.55
CA PRO A 67 -7.74 -3.68 -6.92
C PRO A 67 -6.84 -3.67 -5.69
N SER A 68 -5.83 -4.54 -5.69
CA SER A 68 -4.77 -4.52 -4.68
C SER A 68 -3.84 -3.31 -4.85
N PRO A 69 -2.97 -3.01 -3.88
CA PRO A 69 -1.90 -2.03 -4.04
C PRO A 69 -1.04 -2.29 -5.28
N ALA A 70 -0.73 -3.55 -5.60
CA ALA A 70 0.05 -3.92 -6.78
C ALA A 70 -0.72 -3.62 -8.08
N ALA A 71 -2.02 -3.92 -8.14
CA ALA A 71 -2.87 -3.58 -9.28
C ALA A 71 -3.03 -2.06 -9.47
N LEU A 72 -2.92 -1.27 -8.41
CA LEU A 72 -2.89 0.19 -8.43
C LEU A 72 -1.51 0.76 -8.79
N GLY A 73 -0.52 -0.08 -9.07
CA GLY A 73 0.83 0.34 -9.43
C GLY A 73 1.65 0.89 -8.26
N MET A 74 1.26 0.60 -7.02
CA MET A 74 2.04 0.99 -5.86
C MET A 74 3.36 0.20 -5.82
N PRO A 75 4.48 0.84 -5.44
CA PRO A 75 5.77 0.16 -5.34
C PRO A 75 5.74 -0.92 -4.27
N ALA A 76 6.64 -1.91 -4.37
CA ALA A 76 6.78 -2.92 -3.33
C ALA A 76 7.07 -2.26 -1.97
N PRO A 77 6.33 -2.59 -0.90
CA PRO A 77 6.53 -2.00 0.41
C PRO A 77 7.86 -2.45 1.01
N SER A 78 8.60 -1.53 1.62
CA SER A 78 9.89 -1.81 2.26
C SER A 78 9.76 -2.23 3.74
N SER A 79 8.55 -2.10 4.31
CA SER A 79 8.25 -2.46 5.70
C SER A 79 6.80 -2.93 5.86
N ASP A 80 6.50 -3.57 7.00
CA ASP A 80 5.13 -3.98 7.32
C ASP A 80 4.19 -2.78 7.49
N LEU A 81 4.71 -1.66 8.00
CA LEU A 81 3.92 -0.43 8.10
C LEU A 81 3.60 0.15 6.72
N GLU A 82 4.56 0.16 5.78
CA GLU A 82 4.27 0.57 4.38
C GLU A 82 3.23 -0.34 3.74
N ARG A 83 3.37 -1.65 3.94
CA ARG A 83 2.37 -2.62 3.45
C ARG A 83 0.99 -2.31 4.01
N LEU A 84 0.86 -2.08 5.31
CA LEU A 84 -0.42 -1.74 5.93
C LEU A 84 -1.00 -0.43 5.35
N LEU A 85 -0.18 0.62 5.24
CA LEU A 85 -0.58 1.90 4.65
C LEU A 85 -1.14 1.73 3.22
N GLN A 86 -0.48 0.92 2.39
CA GLN A 86 -0.93 0.62 1.03
C GLN A 86 -2.30 -0.11 1.04
N TRP A 87 -2.46 -1.11 1.93
CA TRP A 87 -3.71 -1.87 2.05
C TRP A 87 -4.85 -1.03 2.62
N ILE A 88 -4.57 -0.09 3.52
CA ILE A 88 -5.56 0.91 4.00
C ILE A 88 -5.96 1.84 2.85
N THR A 89 -4.97 2.40 2.12
CA THR A 89 -5.21 3.31 0.99
C THR A 89 -6.03 2.65 -0.12
N SER A 90 -5.84 1.35 -0.37
CA SER A 90 -6.62 0.59 -1.34
C SER A 90 -7.98 0.08 -0.81
N GLY A 91 -8.33 0.39 0.45
CA GLY A 91 -9.63 0.07 1.04
C GLY A 91 -9.80 -1.39 1.49
N HIS A 92 -8.70 -2.13 1.68
CA HIS A 92 -8.73 -3.53 2.14
C HIS A 92 -8.50 -3.68 3.64
N ARG A 93 -7.99 -2.64 4.30
CA ARG A 93 -7.70 -2.64 5.74
C ARG A 93 -8.25 -1.35 6.38
N GLU A 94 -8.44 -1.38 7.67
CA GLU A 94 -9.04 -0.29 8.44
C GLU A 94 -7.96 0.66 8.98
N GLU A 95 -8.23 1.98 8.97
CA GLU A 95 -7.34 2.98 9.57
C GLU A 95 -7.10 2.75 11.07
N ALA A 96 -8.07 2.12 11.75
CA ALA A 96 -7.96 1.77 13.16
C ALA A 96 -6.79 0.83 13.50
N GLU A 97 -6.22 0.14 12.51
CA GLU A 97 -5.05 -0.73 12.68
C GLU A 97 -3.73 0.05 12.72
N LEU A 98 -3.75 1.29 12.24
CA LEU A 98 -2.53 2.08 12.02
C LEU A 98 -1.80 2.46 13.32
N PRO A 99 -2.46 2.86 14.42
CA PRO A 99 -1.76 3.22 15.65
C PRO A 99 -0.88 2.09 16.20
N GLU A 100 -1.40 0.88 16.29
CA GLU A 100 -0.65 -0.27 16.78
C GLU A 100 0.53 -0.64 15.87
N ALA A 101 0.33 -0.57 14.55
CA ALA A 101 1.40 -0.80 13.58
C ALA A 101 2.51 0.24 13.69
N VAL A 102 2.16 1.51 13.89
CA VAL A 102 3.12 2.60 14.11
C VAL A 102 3.94 2.38 15.39
N LEU A 103 3.30 2.01 16.50
CA LEU A 103 4.00 1.76 17.76
C LEU A 103 5.04 0.63 17.66
N ARG A 104 4.81 -0.35 16.81
CA ARG A 104 5.72 -1.48 16.56
C ARG A 104 6.78 -1.23 15.49
N ALA A 105 6.63 -0.17 14.70
CA ALA A 105 7.51 0.11 13.59
C ALA A 105 8.82 0.80 14.00
N ARG A 106 9.85 0.62 13.18
CA ARG A 106 11.01 1.49 13.15
C ARG A 106 10.71 2.66 12.21
N LEU A 107 10.94 3.86 12.68
CA LEU A 107 10.66 5.11 11.97
C LEU A 107 11.93 5.96 11.88
N LEU A 108 12.07 6.66 10.77
CA LEU A 108 13.13 7.64 10.56
C LEU A 108 12.58 9.02 10.88
N ILE A 109 13.18 9.72 11.82
CA ILE A 109 12.81 11.08 12.19
C ILE A 109 13.95 12.04 11.89
N TYR A 110 13.61 13.32 11.73
CA TYR A 110 14.58 14.38 11.52
C TYR A 110 15.69 14.35 12.59
N ALA A 111 16.93 14.61 12.15
CA ALA A 111 18.07 14.88 12.99
C ALA A 111 18.92 15.97 12.35
N SER A 112 19.30 16.98 13.13
CA SER A 112 20.19 18.08 12.69
C SER A 112 21.65 17.64 12.58
N GLY A 113 21.99 16.51 13.19
CA GLY A 113 23.33 15.90 13.19
C GLY A 113 23.36 14.55 13.93
N PRO A 114 24.52 13.88 13.97
CA PRO A 114 24.63 12.52 14.51
C PRO A 114 24.33 12.39 16.01
N ASP A 115 24.53 13.47 16.77
CA ASP A 115 24.28 13.50 18.21
C ASP A 115 22.91 14.05 18.59
N ASP A 116 22.08 14.43 17.59
CA ASP A 116 20.74 14.94 17.85
C ASP A 116 19.82 13.84 18.39
N ARG A 117 19.28 14.09 19.58
CA ARG A 117 18.33 13.19 20.27
C ARG A 117 16.94 13.80 20.40
N ALA A 118 16.76 15.05 19.98
CA ALA A 118 15.50 15.76 20.08
C ALA A 118 14.46 15.20 19.10
N VAL A 119 13.21 15.28 19.47
CA VAL A 119 12.08 15.10 18.54
C VAL A 119 11.68 16.51 18.07
N THR A 120 11.88 16.77 16.78
CA THR A 120 11.60 18.09 16.21
C THR A 120 10.25 18.09 15.52
N ALA A 121 9.41 19.04 15.89
CA ALA A 121 8.14 19.29 15.23
C ALA A 121 8.27 20.46 14.25
N PHE A 122 7.53 20.39 13.14
CA PHE A 122 7.56 21.39 12.07
C PHE A 122 6.14 21.88 11.76
N PRO A 123 5.95 23.15 11.42
CA PRO A 123 4.69 23.64 10.92
C PRO A 123 4.45 23.14 9.49
N ASP A 124 3.22 22.74 9.19
CA ASP A 124 2.76 22.52 7.83
C ASP A 124 2.42 23.86 7.14
N ARG A 125 1.89 23.78 5.91
CA ARG A 125 1.50 24.98 5.14
C ARG A 125 0.37 25.78 5.77
N THR A 126 -0.38 25.20 6.71
CA THR A 126 -1.48 25.86 7.44
C THR A 126 -1.01 26.42 8.78
N GLY A 127 0.25 26.18 9.16
CA GLY A 127 0.81 26.55 10.46
C GLY A 127 0.57 25.52 11.57
N ARG A 128 -0.03 24.36 11.26
CA ARG A 128 -0.21 23.29 12.24
C ARG A 128 1.12 22.58 12.48
N VAL A 129 1.54 22.55 13.72
CA VAL A 129 2.81 21.93 14.13
C VAL A 129 2.60 20.41 14.29
N MET A 130 3.48 19.63 13.66
CA MET A 130 3.45 18.16 13.66
C MET A 130 4.84 17.55 13.65
N VAL A 131 4.96 16.32 14.11
CA VAL A 131 6.21 15.56 14.08
C VAL A 131 6.22 14.69 12.82
N PRO A 132 7.13 14.92 11.87
CA PRO A 132 7.27 14.07 10.70
C PRO A 132 8.09 12.82 11.00
N ALA A 133 7.65 11.68 10.47
CA ALA A 133 8.40 10.44 10.50
C ALA A 133 8.26 9.70 9.15
N CYS A 134 9.30 8.97 8.76
CA CYS A 134 9.35 8.24 7.50
C CYS A 134 9.49 6.74 7.77
N THR A 135 8.87 5.94 6.93
CA THR A 135 8.89 4.48 7.03
C THR A 135 10.16 3.88 6.43
N SER A 136 10.82 4.62 5.54
CA SER A 136 12.08 4.22 4.89
C SER A 136 12.86 5.46 4.40
N VAL A 137 14.10 5.25 4.03
CA VAL A 137 14.97 6.31 3.47
C VAL A 137 14.39 6.90 2.19
N ALA A 138 13.64 6.12 1.41
CA ALA A 138 12.99 6.58 0.19
C ALA A 138 11.97 7.70 0.43
N HIS A 139 11.45 7.82 1.65
CA HIS A 139 10.46 8.83 2.05
C HIS A 139 11.05 9.98 2.86
N VAL A 140 12.35 9.95 3.12
CA VAL A 140 13.02 11.05 3.85
C VAL A 140 13.05 12.31 2.98
N PRO A 141 12.53 13.45 3.48
CA PRO A 141 12.58 14.70 2.73
C PRO A 141 14.03 15.10 2.37
N PRO A 142 14.31 15.46 1.10
CA PRO A 142 15.67 15.85 0.68
C PRO A 142 16.22 17.08 1.43
N ALA A 143 15.34 17.87 2.03
CA ALA A 143 15.72 19.05 2.81
C ALA A 143 16.24 18.73 4.22
N TRP A 144 16.12 17.47 4.67
CA TRP A 144 16.66 17.10 5.97
C TRP A 144 18.17 16.93 5.90
N PRO A 145 18.94 17.56 6.79
CA PRO A 145 20.40 17.39 6.83
C PRO A 145 20.80 15.98 7.31
N GLY A 146 19.91 15.32 8.06
CA GLY A 146 20.08 13.98 8.58
C GLY A 146 18.78 13.41 9.15
N TRP A 147 18.86 12.16 9.52
CA TRP A 147 17.78 11.43 10.17
C TRP A 147 18.35 10.40 11.16
N ARG A 148 17.52 9.99 12.11
CA ARG A 148 17.83 8.88 13.01
C ARG A 148 16.66 7.92 13.12
N GLU A 149 16.95 6.67 13.42
CA GLU A 149 15.94 5.64 13.61
C GLU A 149 15.47 5.61 15.06
N VAL A 150 14.14 5.47 15.22
CA VAL A 150 13.48 5.33 16.54
C VAL A 150 12.40 4.28 16.46
N TRP A 151 12.07 3.65 17.59
CA TRP A 151 10.85 2.88 17.68
C TRP A 151 9.63 3.80 17.75
N GLY A 152 8.53 3.44 17.08
CA GLY A 152 7.30 4.22 17.13
C GLY A 152 6.76 4.44 18.55
N ARG A 153 6.83 3.42 19.43
CA ARG A 153 6.46 3.54 20.84
C ARG A 153 7.31 4.56 21.61
N ASP A 154 8.62 4.64 21.31
CA ASP A 154 9.53 5.56 21.99
C ASP A 154 9.32 6.98 21.47
N LEU A 155 8.95 7.12 20.19
CA LEU A 155 8.55 8.38 19.60
C LEU A 155 7.20 8.86 20.14
N ALA A 156 6.21 7.98 20.26
CA ALA A 156 4.89 8.30 20.79
C ALA A 156 4.96 8.94 22.18
N ALA A 157 5.84 8.43 23.06
CA ALA A 157 6.05 8.97 24.39
C ALA A 157 6.65 10.40 24.39
N GLN A 158 7.14 10.91 23.26
CA GLN A 158 7.80 12.20 23.13
C GLN A 158 7.01 13.20 22.25
N LEU A 159 5.84 12.80 21.72
CA LEU A 159 5.05 13.67 20.82
C LEU A 159 4.40 14.85 21.56
N GLY A 160 4.16 14.73 22.87
CA GLY A 160 3.28 15.67 23.58
C GLY A 160 1.91 15.72 22.92
N ASP A 161 1.41 16.92 22.60
CA ASP A 161 0.13 17.10 21.90
C ASP A 161 0.27 17.16 20.37
N HIS A 162 1.49 17.02 19.84
CA HIS A 162 1.73 17.15 18.41
C HIS A 162 1.33 15.87 17.67
N PRO A 163 0.55 15.95 16.60
CA PRO A 163 0.24 14.79 15.76
C PRO A 163 1.51 14.31 15.04
N LEU A 164 1.53 12.99 14.80
CA LEU A 164 2.55 12.33 13.99
C LEU A 164 2.08 12.30 12.52
N VAL A 165 2.94 12.74 11.60
CA VAL A 165 2.71 12.56 10.17
C VAL A 165 3.70 11.55 9.60
N ILE A 166 3.18 10.48 9.03
CA ILE A 166 3.96 9.43 8.37
C ILE A 166 4.14 9.76 6.90
N ASN A 167 5.38 9.69 6.40
CA ASN A 167 5.78 9.94 5.00
C ASN A 167 5.28 11.30 4.45
N PRO A 168 5.64 12.44 5.04
CA PRO A 168 5.05 13.75 4.74
C PRO A 168 5.24 14.21 3.28
N VAL A 169 6.19 13.62 2.55
CA VAL A 169 6.45 13.90 1.11
C VAL A 169 6.24 12.66 0.23
N GLY A 170 5.78 11.56 0.81
CA GLY A 170 5.52 10.31 0.09
C GLY A 170 4.20 10.32 -0.68
N PRO A 171 3.99 9.34 -1.57
CA PRO A 171 2.73 9.16 -2.29
C PRO A 171 1.57 8.72 -1.35
N ILE A 172 1.90 8.11 -0.22
CA ILE A 172 0.96 7.68 0.81
C ILE A 172 1.39 8.32 2.13
N THR A 173 0.57 9.22 2.63
CA THR A 173 0.77 9.96 3.88
C THR A 173 -0.33 9.61 4.87
N ALA A 174 0.01 9.45 6.15
CA ALA A 174 -0.96 9.28 7.21
C ALA A 174 -0.72 10.29 8.33
N LEU A 175 -1.80 10.79 8.92
CA LEU A 175 -1.77 11.71 10.07
C LEU A 175 -2.44 11.06 11.26
N LEU A 176 -1.69 10.89 12.36
CA LEU A 176 -2.18 10.30 13.59
C LEU A 176 -2.18 11.35 14.70
N PRO A 177 -3.31 11.58 15.39
CA PRO A 177 -3.32 12.34 16.63
C PRO A 177 -2.42 11.66 17.67
N ALA A 178 -1.69 12.45 18.48
CA ALA A 178 -0.86 11.89 19.55
C ALA A 178 -1.68 10.98 20.50
N ALA A 179 -2.92 11.37 20.80
CA ALA A 179 -3.84 10.60 21.64
C ALA A 179 -4.19 9.20 21.09
N ALA A 180 -4.02 8.94 19.80
CA ALA A 180 -4.23 7.61 19.21
C ALA A 180 -3.03 6.66 19.41
N LEU A 181 -1.91 7.18 19.91
CA LEU A 181 -0.65 6.46 20.11
C LEU A 181 -0.32 6.23 21.59
N THR A 182 -1.31 6.34 22.48
CA THR A 182 -1.18 6.14 23.94
C THR A 182 -1.64 4.77 24.38
#